data_98295886b077ecabf7b3dcca4c7d24eb
#
_entry.id   98295886b077ecabf7b3dcca4c7d24eb
#
_cell.length_a   1.000
_cell.length_b   1.000
_cell.length_c   1.000
_cell.angle_alpha   90.00
_cell.angle_beta   90.00
_cell.angle_gamma   90.00
#
_symmetry.space_group_name_H-M   'P 1'
#
loop_
_entity.id
_entity.type
_entity.pdbx_description
1 polymer ?
#
loop_
_entity_poly.entity_id
_entity_poly.type
_entity_poly.pdbx_seq_one_letter_code
_entity_poly.pdbx_strand_id
1 'polypeptide(L)'
;MALNINKKNYRLADMSISPDESVPYPDPDETAEIIEDKIDMAECGTIWHVREWRGDDGLVEQFALMLNVTSAHPAYSRCQQLKGNQHNFDQVRRTDTWHSSVHSHQYFIDCEDCDREVHHELAGGREEEKSRRVVNGSFKKHYDGMLYTQFDYLERWKRGKP
;
A
#
# COMPACT_ATOMS: atom_id res chain seq x y z
N MET A 1 2.96 1.98 18.26
CA MET A 1 3.25 1.90 18.28
C MET A 1 3.27 1.82 17.69
N ALA A 2 3.25 1.63 17.17
CA ALA A 2 3.49 1.42 16.87
C ALA A 2 3.70 1.10 16.44
N LEU A 3 4.17 1.27 16.23
CA LEU A 3 4.48 1.02 15.78
C LEU A 3 4.85 0.08 15.84
N ASN A 4 4.80 -0.78 15.81
CA ASN A 4 5.19 -1.63 16.03
C ASN A 4 5.73 -1.86 15.59
N ILE A 5 5.83 -1.21 14.83
CA ILE A 5 6.33 -1.45 14.78
C ILE A 5 6.51 -2.54 14.82
N ASN A 6 6.74 -3.01 14.73
CA ASN A 6 6.79 -3.90 15.49
C ASN A 6 6.29 -3.46 16.80
N LYS A 7 5.27 -3.92 17.21
CA LYS A 7 4.68 -3.43 18.42
C LYS A 7 5.65 -3.27 19.51
N LYS A 8 6.67 -4.08 19.48
CA LYS A 8 7.60 -3.95 20.50
C LYS A 8 8.41 -2.78 20.40
N ASN A 9 8.61 -2.27 19.26
CA ASN A 9 9.44 -1.09 19.12
C ASN A 9 8.78 0.17 19.55
N TYR A 10 7.51 0.17 19.69
CA TYR A 10 6.87 1.35 20.15
C TYR A 10 7.13 1.59 21.60
N ARG A 11 7.51 0.61 22.22
CA ARG A 11 7.67 0.88 23.51
C ARG A 11 8.84 1.40 23.79
N LEU A 12 9.15 2.25 23.67
CA LEU A 12 10.12 2.78 23.76
C LEU A 12 10.38 3.59 24.56
N ALA A 13 11.04 3.96 24.35
CA ALA A 13 11.74 4.74 24.79
C ALA A 13 11.15 5.60 25.58
N ASP A 14 10.60 6.31 25.39
CA ASP A 14 10.24 7.28 26.10
C ASP A 14 9.12 6.90 26.71
N MET A 15 8.88 6.18 26.87
CA MET A 15 8.09 5.75 27.27
C MET A 15 7.16 6.05 28.03
N SER A 16 7.17 6.82 28.15
CA SER A 16 6.18 7.28 28.91
C SER A 16 4.96 6.55 28.61
N ILE A 17 4.47 6.62 27.50
CA ILE A 17 3.27 5.94 27.13
C ILE A 17 3.48 5.12 25.90
N SER A 18 3.09 3.87 25.94
CA SER A 18 3.01 3.03 24.75
C SER A 18 1.63 3.20 24.14
N PRO A 19 1.51 3.09 22.84
CA PRO A 19 0.19 3.04 22.21
C PRO A 19 -0.64 1.90 22.78
N ASP A 20 -1.92 2.12 22.92
CA ASP A 20 -2.80 1.06 23.39
C ASP A 20 -2.98 0.06 22.23
N GLU A 21 -2.33 -1.07 22.36
CA GLU A 21 -2.34 -2.08 21.31
C GLU A 21 -3.69 -2.79 21.16
N SER A 22 -4.61 -2.56 22.09
CA SER A 22 -5.97 -3.06 21.96
C SER A 22 -6.81 -2.17 21.03
N VAL A 23 -6.35 -0.95 20.75
CA VAL A 23 -7.04 -0.04 19.86
C VAL A 23 -6.39 -0.11 18.49
N PRO A 24 -7.06 -0.64 17.48
CA PRO A 24 -6.47 -0.73 16.15
C PRO A 24 -6.40 0.63 15.48
N TYR A 25 -5.45 0.78 14.59
CA TYR A 25 -5.42 1.93 13.71
C TYR A 25 -6.55 1.74 12.69
N PRO A 26 -7.45 2.71 12.53
CA PRO A 26 -8.64 2.50 11.71
C PRO A 26 -8.34 2.38 10.22
N ASP A 27 -9.20 1.68 9.51
CA ASP A 27 -9.19 1.68 8.06
C ASP A 27 -9.66 3.05 7.55
N PRO A 28 -9.40 3.38 6.29
CA PRO A 28 -9.82 4.66 5.73
C PRO A 28 -11.31 4.94 5.91
N ASP A 29 -11.59 6.15 6.36
CA ASP A 29 -12.96 6.62 6.48
C ASP A 29 -13.40 7.11 5.09
N GLU A 30 -14.40 6.45 4.53
CA GLU A 30 -14.87 6.80 3.18
C GLU A 30 -15.52 8.17 3.12
N THR A 31 -15.80 8.78 4.28
CA THR A 31 -16.32 10.15 4.32
C THR A 31 -15.21 11.19 4.40
N ALA A 32 -13.97 10.78 4.63
CA ALA A 32 -12.84 11.71 4.67
C ALA A 32 -12.49 12.20 3.28
N GLU A 33 -11.87 13.35 3.22
CA GLU A 33 -11.40 13.89 1.95
C GLU A 33 -10.27 13.03 1.40
N ILE A 34 -10.45 12.54 0.19
CA ILE A 34 -9.50 11.68 -0.48
C ILE A 34 -8.85 12.47 -1.60
N ILE A 35 -7.53 12.43 -1.65
CA ILE A 35 -6.78 12.93 -2.80
C ILE A 35 -6.46 11.71 -3.66
N GLU A 36 -6.83 11.77 -4.93
CA GLU A 36 -6.65 10.65 -5.83
C GLU A 36 -5.95 11.09 -7.10
N ASP A 37 -4.86 10.43 -7.44
CA ASP A 37 -4.09 10.69 -8.65
C ASP A 37 -3.86 9.42 -9.44
N LYS A 38 -3.71 9.57 -10.74
CA LYS A 38 -3.34 8.51 -11.66
C LYS A 38 -2.12 8.95 -12.43
N ILE A 39 -1.06 8.18 -12.32
CA ILE A 39 0.22 8.51 -12.91
C ILE A 39 0.57 7.45 -13.95
N ASP A 40 0.65 7.85 -15.21
CA ASP A 40 1.07 6.95 -16.28
C ASP A 40 2.56 6.64 -16.14
N MET A 41 2.90 5.39 -16.30
CA MET A 41 4.27 4.94 -16.13
C MET A 41 4.98 4.81 -17.49
N ALA A 42 6.29 4.62 -17.41
CA ALA A 42 7.10 4.51 -18.62
C ALA A 42 6.74 3.28 -19.47
N GLU A 43 6.34 2.20 -18.86
CA GLU A 43 5.91 1.01 -19.62
C GLU A 43 4.47 1.19 -20.07
N CYS A 44 4.23 1.04 -21.37
CA CYS A 44 2.90 1.22 -21.93
C CYS A 44 1.88 0.28 -21.29
N GLY A 45 0.74 0.83 -20.91
CA GLY A 45 -0.34 0.06 -20.30
C GLY A 45 -0.18 -0.15 -18.80
N THR A 46 0.75 0.53 -18.15
CA THR A 46 0.86 0.48 -16.69
C THR A 46 0.49 1.83 -16.09
N ILE A 47 -0.09 1.81 -14.92
CA ILE A 47 -0.52 3.02 -14.24
C ILE A 47 -0.41 2.85 -12.71
N TRP A 48 0.10 3.86 -12.05
CA TRP A 48 -0.01 3.96 -10.61
C TRP A 48 -1.30 4.72 -10.27
N HIS A 49 -2.07 4.13 -9.37
CA HIS A 49 -3.23 4.77 -8.80
C HIS A 49 -2.88 5.09 -7.35
N VAL A 50 -2.84 6.36 -7.04
CA VAL A 50 -2.45 6.86 -5.72
C VAL A 50 -3.69 7.39 -5.03
N ARG A 51 -3.93 6.93 -3.82
CA ARG A 51 -5.00 7.47 -2.97
C ARG A 51 -4.42 7.80 -1.62
N GLU A 52 -4.72 8.97 -1.11
CA GLU A 52 -4.27 9.39 0.20
C GLU A 52 -5.37 10.13 0.95
N TRP A 53 -5.38 9.95 2.24
CA TRP A 53 -6.28 10.66 3.15
C TRP A 53 -5.42 11.46 4.10
N ARG A 54 -5.69 12.76 4.21
CA ARG A 54 -4.91 13.66 5.04
C ARG A 54 -5.71 14.16 6.22
N GLY A 55 -5.03 14.35 7.35
CA GLY A 55 -5.59 15.02 8.49
C GLY A 55 -5.55 16.54 8.34
N ASP A 56 -6.14 17.22 9.29
CA ASP A 56 -6.21 18.68 9.31
C ASP A 56 -4.83 19.34 9.34
N ASP A 57 -3.83 18.64 9.84
CA ASP A 57 -2.44 19.11 9.90
C ASP A 57 -1.67 18.84 8.60
N GLY A 58 -2.31 18.28 7.60
CA GLY A 58 -1.71 17.98 6.29
C GLY A 58 -0.91 16.69 6.22
N LEU A 59 -0.78 15.95 7.33
CA LEU A 59 -0.09 14.66 7.30
C LEU A 59 -0.97 13.59 6.65
N VAL A 60 -0.35 12.69 5.91
CA VAL A 60 -1.06 11.53 5.38
C VAL A 60 -1.35 10.58 6.53
N GLU A 61 -2.62 10.30 6.73
CA GLU A 61 -3.08 9.41 7.79
C GLU A 61 -3.33 8.00 7.27
N GLN A 62 -3.65 7.88 6.02
CA GLN A 62 -3.91 6.61 5.36
C GLN A 62 -3.60 6.75 3.88
N PHE A 63 -3.26 5.66 3.23
CA PHE A 63 -2.98 5.68 1.80
C PHE A 63 -3.15 4.32 1.14
N ALA A 64 -3.25 4.35 -0.18
CA ALA A 64 -3.11 3.17 -1.03
C ALA A 64 -2.37 3.56 -2.30
N LEU A 65 -1.28 2.85 -2.58
CA LEU A 65 -0.51 2.99 -3.81
C LEU A 65 -0.66 1.69 -4.59
N MET A 66 -1.22 1.76 -5.79
CA MET A 66 -1.56 0.57 -6.57
C MET A 66 -0.95 0.66 -7.97
N LEU A 67 -0.07 -0.27 -8.29
CA LEU A 67 0.45 -0.43 -9.64
C LEU A 67 -0.42 -1.41 -10.38
N ASN A 68 -0.99 -1.00 -11.49
CA ASN A 68 -1.91 -1.78 -12.27
C ASN A 68 -1.44 -1.92 -13.72
N VAL A 69 -1.78 -3.06 -14.32
CA VAL A 69 -1.64 -3.30 -15.76
C VAL A 69 -3.02 -3.13 -16.37
N THR A 70 -3.12 -2.32 -17.40
CA THR A 70 -4.37 -2.07 -18.11
C THR A 70 -4.43 -2.87 -19.42
N SER A 71 -5.58 -2.81 -20.11
CA SER A 71 -5.76 -3.51 -21.39
C SER A 71 -4.80 -3.07 -22.48
N ALA A 72 -4.11 -1.94 -22.31
CA ALA A 72 -3.10 -1.48 -23.25
C ALA A 72 -1.75 -2.20 -23.09
N HIS A 73 -1.56 -2.95 -22.02
CA HIS A 73 -0.30 -3.66 -21.78
C HIS A 73 -0.26 -4.98 -22.56
N PRO A 74 0.88 -5.32 -23.20
CA PRO A 74 0.97 -6.54 -24.02
C PRO A 74 0.64 -7.85 -23.31
N ALA A 75 0.91 -7.94 -22.03
CA ALA A 75 0.65 -9.16 -21.25
C ALA A 75 -0.76 -9.24 -20.68
N TYR A 76 -1.62 -8.23 -20.90
CA TYR A 76 -2.94 -8.19 -20.29
C TYR A 76 -3.83 -9.35 -20.74
N SER A 77 -3.86 -9.65 -22.03
CA SER A 77 -4.68 -10.75 -22.53
C SER A 77 -4.26 -12.11 -21.97
N ARG A 78 -2.96 -12.31 -21.78
CA ARG A 78 -2.44 -13.51 -21.12
C ARG A 78 -2.91 -13.61 -19.68
N CYS A 79 -2.87 -12.51 -18.96
CA CYS A 79 -3.38 -12.43 -17.58
C CYS A 79 -4.86 -12.81 -17.53
N GLN A 80 -5.67 -12.27 -18.42
CA GLN A 80 -7.09 -12.57 -18.48
C GLN A 80 -7.35 -14.06 -18.75
N GLN A 81 -6.56 -14.68 -19.61
CA GLN A 81 -6.69 -16.11 -19.88
C GLN A 81 -6.31 -16.96 -18.66
N LEU A 82 -5.24 -16.59 -17.96
CA LEU A 82 -4.74 -17.38 -16.85
C LEU A 82 -5.64 -17.28 -15.62
N LYS A 83 -6.19 -16.10 -15.36
CA LYS A 83 -7.04 -15.87 -14.17
C LYS A 83 -8.53 -16.03 -14.44
N GLY A 84 -8.94 -15.91 -15.69
CA GLY A 84 -10.36 -15.99 -16.03
C GLY A 84 -11.19 -14.81 -15.55
N ASN A 85 -10.54 -13.66 -15.26
CA ASN A 85 -11.27 -12.50 -14.75
C ASN A 85 -11.66 -11.56 -15.89
N GLN A 86 -12.52 -10.60 -15.57
CA GLN A 86 -13.10 -9.67 -16.55
C GLN A 86 -12.85 -8.21 -16.18
N HIS A 87 -11.86 -7.94 -15.35
CA HIS A 87 -11.60 -6.58 -14.90
C HIS A 87 -10.89 -5.77 -15.98
N ASN A 88 -11.00 -4.46 -15.89
CA ASN A 88 -10.34 -3.56 -16.83
C ASN A 88 -8.85 -3.41 -16.57
N PHE A 89 -8.38 -3.96 -15.49
CA PHE A 89 -6.98 -3.93 -15.09
C PHE A 89 -6.64 -5.16 -14.26
N ASP A 90 -5.35 -5.43 -14.11
CA ASP A 90 -4.86 -6.41 -13.13
C ASP A 90 -3.87 -5.74 -12.19
N GLN A 91 -3.93 -6.09 -10.92
CA GLN A 91 -3.01 -5.51 -9.94
C GLN A 91 -1.67 -6.20 -10.01
N VAL A 92 -0.62 -5.39 -9.96
CA VAL A 92 0.77 -5.85 -9.91
C VAL A 92 1.29 -5.74 -8.48
N ARG A 93 1.06 -4.58 -7.88
CA ARG A 93 1.53 -4.29 -6.52
C ARG A 93 0.55 -3.34 -5.85
N ARG A 94 0.38 -3.52 -4.55
CA ARG A 94 -0.38 -2.59 -3.73
C ARG A 94 0.34 -2.39 -2.42
N THR A 95 0.46 -1.16 -1.95
CA THR A 95 0.94 -0.83 -0.61
C THR A 95 -0.09 0.07 0.04
N ASP A 96 -0.56 -0.32 1.20
CA ASP A 96 -1.64 0.43 1.86
C ASP A 96 -1.59 0.32 3.39
N THR A 97 -2.53 1.01 4.03
CA THR A 97 -2.63 1.10 5.48
C THR A 97 -3.84 0.37 6.06
N TRP A 98 -4.44 -0.55 5.32
CA TRP A 98 -5.57 -1.32 5.85
C TRP A 98 -5.13 -2.30 6.93
N HIS A 99 -6.06 -2.71 7.77
CA HIS A 99 -5.87 -3.74 8.80
C HIS A 99 -4.77 -3.38 9.81
N SER A 100 -4.73 -2.12 10.23
CA SER A 100 -3.81 -1.64 11.27
C SER A 100 -2.34 -1.91 10.94
N SER A 101 -1.96 -1.83 9.71
CA SER A 101 -0.56 -2.02 9.30
C SER A 101 -0.25 -1.25 8.02
N VAL A 102 1.02 -0.90 7.85
CA VAL A 102 1.53 -0.52 6.52
C VAL A 102 2.06 -1.81 5.92
N HIS A 103 1.47 -2.25 4.83
CA HIS A 103 1.85 -3.51 4.21
C HIS A 103 1.75 -3.45 2.69
N SER A 104 2.39 -4.40 2.02
CA SER A 104 2.35 -4.52 0.57
C SER A 104 1.88 -5.88 0.13
N HIS A 105 1.25 -5.92 -1.03
CA HIS A 105 0.88 -7.14 -1.72
C HIS A 105 1.56 -7.15 -3.08
N GLN A 106 2.25 -8.23 -3.40
CA GLN A 106 2.77 -8.51 -4.73
C GLN A 106 1.85 -9.54 -5.38
N TYR A 107 1.23 -9.17 -6.50
CA TYR A 107 0.36 -10.05 -7.26
C TYR A 107 1.11 -10.69 -8.41
N PHE A 108 0.49 -11.67 -9.07
CA PHE A 108 1.10 -12.46 -10.13
C PHE A 108 0.15 -12.62 -11.31
N ILE A 109 0.71 -12.77 -12.50
CA ILE A 109 -0.06 -12.86 -13.74
C ILE A 109 -0.95 -14.10 -13.80
N ASP A 110 -0.56 -15.16 -13.10
CA ASP A 110 -1.16 -16.48 -13.21
C ASP A 110 -1.88 -16.95 -11.94
N CYS A 111 -2.00 -16.10 -10.95
CA CYS A 111 -2.53 -16.50 -9.65
C CYS A 111 -3.29 -15.35 -8.98
N GLU A 112 -4.43 -15.68 -8.38
CA GLU A 112 -5.19 -14.70 -7.60
C GLU A 112 -4.56 -14.42 -6.24
N ASP A 113 -3.74 -15.36 -5.75
CA ASP A 113 -3.04 -15.15 -4.49
C ASP A 113 -1.96 -14.09 -4.64
N CYS A 114 -1.57 -13.53 -3.53
CA CYS A 114 -0.48 -12.54 -3.48
C CYS A 114 0.46 -12.86 -2.34
N ASP A 115 1.68 -12.37 -2.45
CA ASP A 115 2.61 -12.36 -1.33
C ASP A 115 2.41 -11.07 -0.55
N ARG A 116 2.29 -11.19 0.76
CA ARG A 116 2.05 -10.05 1.64
C ARG A 116 3.25 -9.80 2.54
N GLU A 117 3.64 -8.55 2.60
CA GLU A 117 4.77 -8.13 3.43
C GLU A 117 4.32 -6.98 4.34
N VAL A 118 4.47 -7.14 5.64
CA VAL A 118 4.15 -6.10 6.61
C VAL A 118 5.40 -5.27 6.90
N HIS A 119 5.31 -3.99 6.67
CA HIS A 119 6.40 -3.04 6.92
C HIS A 119 6.34 -2.47 8.33
N HIS A 120 5.14 -2.16 8.79
CA HIS A 120 4.90 -1.61 10.12
C HIS A 120 3.55 -2.05 10.66
N GLU A 121 3.51 -2.45 11.92
CA GLU A 121 2.25 -2.62 12.64
C GLU A 121 1.85 -1.25 13.21
N LEU A 122 0.59 -0.93 13.18
CA LEU A 122 0.04 0.33 13.67
C LEU A 122 -0.89 0.08 14.84
N ALA A 123 -0.93 1.00 15.81
CA ALA A 123 -1.75 0.86 17.00
C ALA A 123 -2.13 2.24 17.55
N GLY A 124 -3.05 2.26 18.49
CA GLY A 124 -3.40 3.47 19.23
C GLY A 124 -4.45 4.36 18.58
N GLY A 125 -5.04 3.92 17.51
CA GLY A 125 -6.06 4.71 16.80
C GLY A 125 -5.46 5.80 15.93
N ARG A 126 -6.33 6.57 15.27
CA ARG A 126 -5.94 7.60 14.32
C ARG A 126 -5.22 8.77 15.00
N GLU A 127 -5.51 9.01 16.25
CA GLU A 127 -4.93 10.11 16.98
C GLU A 127 -3.53 9.81 17.50
N GLU A 128 -3.09 8.58 17.42
CA GLU A 128 -1.77 8.22 17.94
C GLU A 128 -0.67 8.78 17.05
N GLU A 129 0.09 9.70 17.59
CA GLU A 129 1.06 10.46 16.82
C GLU A 129 2.16 9.59 16.22
N LYS A 130 2.61 8.57 16.93
CA LYS A 130 3.65 7.68 16.42
C LYS A 130 3.16 6.94 15.18
N SER A 131 1.96 6.36 15.24
CA SER A 131 1.37 5.67 14.09
C SER A 131 1.17 6.62 12.92
N ARG A 132 0.68 7.83 13.18
CA ARG A 132 0.50 8.84 12.14
C ARG A 132 1.81 9.21 11.46
N ARG A 133 2.89 9.37 12.22
CA ARG A 133 4.21 9.67 11.66
C ARG A 133 4.75 8.51 10.83
N VAL A 134 4.54 7.28 11.29
CA VAL A 134 4.92 6.08 10.53
C VAL A 134 4.18 6.03 9.21
N VAL A 135 2.88 6.28 9.21
CA VAL A 135 2.05 6.28 8.00
C VAL A 135 2.54 7.33 7.02
N ASN A 136 2.69 8.58 7.49
CA ASN A 136 3.12 9.68 6.64
C ASN A 136 4.52 9.46 6.07
N GLY A 137 5.44 8.96 6.89
CA GLY A 137 6.80 8.64 6.43
C GLY A 137 6.83 7.49 5.44
N SER A 138 6.01 6.47 5.66
CA SER A 138 5.88 5.32 4.75
C SER A 138 5.30 5.75 3.41
N PHE A 139 4.28 6.60 3.42
CA PHE A 139 3.71 7.14 2.19
C PHE A 139 4.79 7.82 1.36
N LYS A 140 5.54 8.74 1.96
CA LYS A 140 6.60 9.46 1.24
C LYS A 140 7.63 8.50 0.67
N LYS A 141 8.08 7.55 1.46
CA LYS A 141 9.08 6.58 1.03
C LYS A 141 8.62 5.76 -0.17
N HIS A 142 7.40 5.22 -0.11
CA HIS A 142 6.87 4.39 -1.19
C HIS A 142 6.49 5.22 -2.41
N TYR A 143 5.95 6.41 -2.21
CA TYR A 143 5.60 7.32 -3.29
C TYR A 143 6.86 7.75 -4.05
N ASP A 144 7.90 8.20 -3.33
CA ASP A 144 9.15 8.62 -3.95
C ASP A 144 9.86 7.46 -4.67
N GLY A 145 9.67 6.23 -4.17
CA GLY A 145 10.28 5.05 -4.76
C GLY A 145 9.55 4.49 -5.99
N MET A 146 8.34 4.94 -6.29
CA MET A 146 7.51 4.36 -7.37
C MET A 146 8.23 4.26 -8.71
N LEU A 147 8.92 5.31 -9.09
CA LEU A 147 9.60 5.37 -10.39
C LEU A 147 10.74 4.36 -10.51
N TYR A 148 11.34 3.98 -9.41
CA TYR A 148 12.49 3.10 -9.40
C TYR A 148 12.11 1.63 -9.22
N THR A 149 11.01 1.36 -8.55
CA THR A 149 10.62 0.00 -8.16
C THR A 149 9.64 -0.65 -9.13
N GLN A 150 9.01 0.12 -9.98
CA GLN A 150 7.94 -0.37 -10.87
C GLN A 150 8.38 -1.54 -11.76
N PHE A 151 9.58 -1.47 -12.29
CA PHE A 151 10.07 -2.51 -13.22
C PHE A 151 10.29 -3.83 -12.50
N ASP A 152 10.81 -3.80 -11.28
CA ASP A 152 11.02 -5.01 -10.48
C ASP A 152 9.68 -5.67 -10.15
N TYR A 153 8.68 -4.88 -9.80
CA TYR A 153 7.35 -5.39 -9.50
C TYR A 153 6.67 -5.98 -10.73
N LEU A 154 6.82 -5.32 -11.87
CA LEU A 154 6.28 -5.82 -13.14
C LEU A 154 6.96 -7.12 -13.55
N GLU A 155 8.27 -7.23 -13.38
CA GLU A 155 8.98 -8.46 -13.71
C GLU A 155 8.54 -9.62 -12.82
N ARG A 156 8.32 -9.37 -11.53
CA ARG A 156 7.76 -10.40 -10.62
C ARG A 156 6.38 -10.83 -11.06
N TRP A 157 5.53 -9.86 -11.40
CA TRP A 157 4.17 -10.14 -11.85
C TRP A 157 4.19 -11.01 -13.12
N LYS A 158 5.02 -10.63 -14.10
CA LYS A 158 5.12 -11.35 -15.39
C LYS A 158 5.61 -12.78 -15.23
N ARG A 159 6.51 -13.01 -14.27
CA ARG A 159 7.05 -14.35 -14.06
C ARG A 159 6.05 -15.33 -13.49
N GLY A 160 5.05 -14.84 -12.84
CA GLY A 160 4.07 -15.67 -12.17
C GLY A 160 4.52 -16.07 -10.77
N LYS A 161 3.63 -16.75 -10.07
CA LYS A 161 3.90 -17.19 -8.71
C LYS A 161 4.93 -18.31 -8.71
N PRO A 162 5.98 -18.23 -7.87
CA PRO A 162 6.99 -19.27 -7.79
C PRO A 162 6.47 -20.55 -7.18
#